data_8e559fcbeb312aba91232dee4265cdf1
#
_entry.id   8e559fcbeb312aba91232dee4265cdf1
#
_cell.length_a   1.000
_cell.length_b   1.000
_cell.length_c   1.000
_cell.angle_alpha   90.00
_cell.angle_beta   90.00
_cell.angle_gamma   90.00
#
_symmetry.space_group_name_H-M   'P 1'
#
loop_
_entity.id
_entity.type
_entity.pdbx_description
1 polymer ?
#
loop_
_entity_poly.entity_id
_entity_poly.type
_entity_poly.pdbx_seq_one_letter_code
_entity_poly.pdbx_strand_id
1 'polypeptide(L)'
;MNGRFLRYRDEFEDALIQLSVARSLLDELAERADTSRDQALATLFADEIGPEIRYCAHELGREKAYDVDAIVKELAGRHRGAIVEGYDGLIKAFRGEQAAGSARDKKQLETLIWEGQPVPVRNPELVDVLLKIQEAEGKIAVPRDTGDNGKVDDKGKKKGKGLGSKKGVAAYDAILLALSDAEDVARKLLEAQQVCWLTFYRLC
;
A
#
# COMPACT_ATOMS: atom_id res chain seq x y z
N MET A 1 8.63 2.17 -17.79
CA MET A 1 9.15 3.39 -18.45
C MET A 1 9.06 3.29 -19.96
N ASN A 2 9.50 2.18 -20.58
CA ASN A 2 9.53 2.05 -22.04
C ASN A 2 8.14 2.13 -22.70
N GLY A 3 7.11 1.47 -22.15
CA GLY A 3 5.75 1.56 -22.70
C GLY A 3 5.18 2.97 -22.76
N ARG A 4 5.46 3.82 -21.76
CA ARG A 4 5.09 5.25 -21.79
C ARG A 4 5.81 6.00 -22.90
N PHE A 5 7.09 5.72 -23.10
CA PHE A 5 7.87 6.31 -24.18
C PHE A 5 7.33 5.95 -25.56
N LEU A 6 7.00 4.68 -25.79
CA LEU A 6 6.39 4.21 -27.03
C LEU A 6 5.03 4.87 -27.30
N ARG A 7 4.21 5.06 -26.27
CA ARG A 7 2.95 5.79 -26.38
C ARG A 7 3.14 7.22 -26.88
N TYR A 8 4.18 7.92 -26.40
CA TYR A 8 4.49 9.29 -26.87
C TYR A 8 5.01 9.34 -28.32
N ARG A 9 5.41 8.20 -28.87
CA ARG A 9 5.83 8.06 -30.27
C ARG A 9 4.71 7.53 -31.16
N ASP A 10 3.49 7.41 -30.63
CA ASP A 10 2.32 6.85 -31.32
C ASP A 10 2.48 5.37 -31.72
N GLU A 11 3.45 4.65 -31.13
CA GLU A 11 3.66 3.21 -31.28
C GLU A 11 2.73 2.46 -30.30
N PHE A 12 1.40 2.59 -30.51
CA PHE A 12 0.38 2.16 -29.53
C PHE A 12 0.33 0.66 -29.33
N GLU A 13 0.64 -0.15 -30.33
CA GLU A 13 0.62 -1.61 -30.22
C GLU A 13 1.72 -2.09 -29.26
N ASP A 14 2.96 -1.67 -29.48
CA ASP A 14 4.08 -2.02 -28.64
C ASP A 14 3.95 -1.41 -27.24
N ALA A 15 3.44 -0.17 -27.15
CA ALA A 15 3.13 0.47 -25.88
C ALA A 15 2.11 -0.34 -25.08
N LEU A 16 1.02 -0.78 -25.71
CA LEU A 16 -0.03 -1.56 -25.09
C LEU A 16 0.48 -2.89 -24.55
N ILE A 17 1.32 -3.58 -25.33
CA ILE A 17 1.93 -4.86 -24.92
C ILE A 17 2.82 -4.64 -23.68
N GLN A 18 3.72 -3.66 -23.73
CA GLN A 18 4.65 -3.41 -22.62
C GLN A 18 3.97 -2.93 -21.35
N LEU A 19 2.96 -2.05 -21.46
CA LEU A 19 2.17 -1.58 -20.33
C LEU A 19 1.35 -2.72 -19.71
N SER A 20 0.81 -3.61 -20.55
CA SER A 20 0.06 -4.79 -20.06
C SER A 20 0.95 -5.76 -19.30
N VAL A 21 2.17 -6.04 -19.78
CA VAL A 21 3.13 -6.89 -19.07
C VAL A 21 3.57 -6.23 -17.76
N ALA A 22 3.83 -4.92 -17.75
CA ALA A 22 4.19 -4.18 -16.55
C ALA A 22 3.04 -4.21 -15.51
N ARG A 23 1.79 -4.03 -15.94
CA ARG A 23 0.62 -4.12 -15.05
C ARG A 23 0.48 -5.50 -14.45
N SER A 24 0.58 -6.57 -15.26
CA SER A 24 0.52 -7.95 -14.77
C SER A 24 1.60 -8.25 -13.73
N LEU A 25 2.83 -7.74 -13.92
CA LEU A 25 3.91 -7.89 -12.94
C LEU A 25 3.61 -7.17 -11.62
N LEU A 26 3.09 -5.94 -11.70
CA LEU A 26 2.71 -5.17 -10.51
C LEU A 26 1.56 -5.83 -9.74
N ASP A 27 0.57 -6.37 -10.42
CA ASP A 27 -0.53 -7.09 -9.79
C ASP A 27 -0.02 -8.35 -9.06
N GLU A 28 0.91 -9.10 -9.68
CA GLU A 28 1.56 -10.25 -9.03
C GLU A 28 2.43 -9.84 -7.82
N LEU A 29 3.11 -8.71 -7.87
CA LEU A 29 3.88 -8.17 -6.76
C LEU A 29 2.95 -7.73 -5.61
N ALA A 30 1.82 -7.08 -5.93
CA ALA A 30 0.84 -6.67 -4.93
C ALA A 30 0.21 -7.87 -4.20
N GLU A 31 -0.14 -8.94 -4.92
CA GLU A 31 -0.68 -10.16 -4.33
C GLU A 31 0.28 -10.87 -3.38
N ARG A 32 1.59 -10.71 -3.63
CA ARG A 32 2.65 -11.43 -2.89
C ARG A 32 3.44 -10.54 -1.95
N ALA A 33 3.05 -9.30 -1.78
CA ALA A 33 3.75 -8.38 -0.90
C ALA A 33 3.71 -8.85 0.56
N ASP A 34 4.85 -8.83 1.23
CA ASP A 34 4.97 -9.19 2.65
C ASP A 34 4.44 -8.10 3.58
N THR A 35 4.46 -6.85 3.13
CA THR A 35 4.00 -5.70 3.89
C THR A 35 2.85 -4.99 3.18
N SER A 36 1.93 -4.42 3.96
CA SER A 36 0.83 -3.62 3.40
C SER A 36 1.33 -2.39 2.65
N ARG A 37 2.51 -1.86 3.01
CA ARG A 37 3.16 -0.77 2.30
C ARG A 37 3.58 -1.16 0.88
N ASP A 38 4.25 -2.30 0.73
CA ASP A 38 4.72 -2.78 -0.58
C ASP A 38 3.53 -3.16 -1.46
N GLN A 39 2.49 -3.74 -0.88
CA GLN A 39 1.23 -4.00 -1.56
C GLN A 39 0.60 -2.70 -2.09
N ALA A 40 0.49 -1.68 -1.23
CA ALA A 40 -0.07 -0.38 -1.62
C ALA A 40 0.78 0.29 -2.70
N LEU A 41 2.11 0.20 -2.63
CA LEU A 41 3.03 0.77 -3.62
C LEU A 41 2.85 0.11 -4.99
N ALA A 42 2.81 -1.22 -5.05
CA ALA A 42 2.58 -1.95 -6.29
C ALA A 42 1.21 -1.64 -6.89
N THR A 43 0.16 -1.59 -6.06
CA THR A 43 -1.20 -1.22 -6.49
C THR A 43 -1.26 0.22 -7.02
N LEU A 44 -0.58 1.16 -6.38
CA LEU A 44 -0.52 2.56 -6.83
C LEU A 44 0.04 2.67 -8.25
N PHE A 45 1.18 2.02 -8.52
CA PHE A 45 1.76 2.02 -9.87
C PHE A 45 0.89 1.27 -10.89
N ALA A 46 0.23 0.21 -10.47
CA ALA A 46 -0.71 -0.52 -11.31
C ALA A 46 -1.91 0.35 -11.72
N ASP A 47 -2.46 1.12 -10.78
CA ASP A 47 -3.57 2.04 -11.02
C ASP A 47 -3.18 3.19 -11.98
N GLU A 48 -1.93 3.69 -11.89
CA GLU A 48 -1.42 4.71 -12.83
C GLU A 48 -1.31 4.21 -14.28
N ILE A 49 -1.01 2.94 -14.48
CA ILE A 49 -0.86 2.33 -15.82
C ILE A 49 -2.23 2.08 -16.47
N GLY A 50 -3.27 1.84 -15.70
CA GLY A 50 -4.61 1.50 -16.21
C GLY A 50 -5.18 2.47 -17.26
N PRO A 51 -5.20 3.78 -17.00
CA PRO A 51 -5.65 4.77 -17.99
C PRO A 51 -4.83 4.78 -19.27
N GLU A 52 -3.52 4.53 -19.19
CA GLU A 52 -2.64 4.50 -20.36
C GLU A 52 -2.90 3.27 -21.26
N ILE A 53 -3.15 2.11 -20.64
CA ILE A 53 -3.58 0.90 -21.35
C ILE A 53 -4.90 1.16 -22.10
N ARG A 54 -5.87 1.77 -21.42
CA ARG A 54 -7.16 2.11 -21.99
C ARG A 54 -7.03 3.05 -23.17
N TYR A 55 -6.20 4.07 -23.05
CA TYR A 55 -5.91 5.02 -24.11
C TYR A 55 -5.30 4.33 -25.33
N CYS A 56 -4.23 3.55 -25.18
CA CYS A 56 -3.62 2.82 -26.28
C CYS A 56 -4.60 1.84 -26.93
N ALA A 57 -5.41 1.14 -26.17
CA ALA A 57 -6.42 0.23 -26.69
C ALA A 57 -7.51 0.96 -27.51
N HIS A 58 -7.89 2.16 -27.09
CA HIS A 58 -8.84 3.02 -27.80
C HIS A 58 -8.25 3.49 -29.14
N GLU A 59 -7.00 3.99 -29.15
CA GLU A 59 -6.33 4.43 -30.38
C GLU A 59 -6.16 3.29 -31.42
N LEU A 60 -6.01 2.06 -30.94
CA LEU A 60 -5.98 0.86 -31.79
C LEU A 60 -7.38 0.37 -32.25
N GLY A 61 -8.45 1.07 -31.86
CA GLY A 61 -9.82 0.72 -32.23
C GLY A 61 -10.35 -0.57 -31.61
N ARG A 62 -9.84 -0.99 -30.44
CA ARG A 62 -10.35 -2.17 -29.75
C ARG A 62 -11.75 -1.91 -29.18
N GLU A 63 -12.72 -2.77 -29.53
CA GLU A 63 -14.11 -2.64 -29.09
C GLU A 63 -14.28 -2.59 -27.56
N LYS A 64 -13.43 -3.33 -26.82
CA LYS A 64 -13.46 -3.40 -25.36
C LYS A 64 -12.27 -2.70 -24.70
N ALA A 65 -11.93 -1.50 -25.19
CA ALA A 65 -10.83 -0.71 -24.66
C ALA A 65 -10.97 -0.37 -23.15
N TYR A 66 -12.19 -0.39 -22.62
CA TYR A 66 -12.49 -0.14 -21.21
C TYR A 66 -12.14 -1.32 -20.29
N ASP A 67 -12.09 -2.55 -20.82
CA ASP A 67 -11.81 -3.76 -20.04
C ASP A 67 -10.29 -4.00 -19.95
N VAL A 68 -9.64 -3.22 -19.09
CA VAL A 68 -8.19 -3.25 -18.90
C VAL A 68 -7.72 -4.64 -18.44
N ASP A 69 -8.47 -5.27 -17.55
CA ASP A 69 -8.07 -6.56 -16.96
C ASP A 69 -8.09 -7.69 -18.00
N ALA A 70 -9.07 -7.71 -18.90
CA ALA A 70 -9.10 -8.66 -20.01
C ALA A 70 -7.94 -8.43 -20.98
N ILE A 71 -7.63 -7.17 -21.31
CA ILE A 71 -6.50 -6.80 -22.18
C ILE A 71 -5.17 -7.24 -21.57
N VAL A 72 -4.96 -6.94 -20.29
CA VAL A 72 -3.75 -7.31 -19.56
C VAL A 72 -3.58 -8.83 -19.53
N LYS A 73 -4.63 -9.58 -19.21
CA LYS A 73 -4.59 -11.04 -19.16
C LYS A 73 -4.26 -11.66 -20.53
N GLU A 74 -4.82 -11.11 -21.59
CA GLU A 74 -4.56 -11.57 -22.95
C GLU A 74 -3.10 -11.31 -23.37
N LEU A 75 -2.66 -10.06 -23.28
CA LEU A 75 -1.37 -9.63 -23.80
C LEU A 75 -0.19 -10.07 -22.91
N ALA A 76 -0.32 -9.96 -21.60
CA ALA A 76 0.73 -10.41 -20.70
C ALA A 76 0.94 -11.92 -20.82
N GLY A 77 -0.13 -12.71 -20.96
CA GLY A 77 -0.01 -14.16 -21.15
C GLY A 77 0.82 -14.54 -22.39
N ARG A 78 0.74 -13.77 -23.47
CA ARG A 78 1.45 -14.03 -24.72
C ARG A 78 2.87 -13.46 -24.74
N HIS A 79 3.09 -12.29 -24.17
CA HIS A 79 4.31 -11.49 -24.40
C HIS A 79 5.24 -11.38 -23.21
N ARG A 80 4.83 -11.82 -22.00
CA ARG A 80 5.64 -11.67 -20.76
C ARG A 80 7.05 -12.25 -20.88
N GLY A 81 7.20 -13.41 -21.50
CA GLY A 81 8.50 -14.08 -21.66
C GLY A 81 9.42 -13.40 -22.68
N ALA A 82 8.84 -12.67 -23.66
CA ALA A 82 9.62 -11.95 -24.66
C ALA A 82 10.07 -10.57 -24.15
N ILE A 83 9.28 -9.93 -23.28
CA ILE A 83 9.58 -8.58 -22.77
C ILE A 83 10.45 -8.63 -21.51
N VAL A 84 10.18 -9.58 -20.61
CA VAL A 84 10.94 -9.74 -19.37
C VAL A 84 11.65 -11.09 -19.44
N GLU A 85 12.93 -11.04 -19.75
CA GLU A 85 13.77 -12.23 -19.75
C GLU A 85 13.78 -12.87 -18.36
N GLY A 86 13.48 -14.17 -18.31
CA GLY A 86 13.42 -14.89 -17.03
C GLY A 86 12.25 -14.54 -16.12
N TYR A 87 11.14 -13.96 -16.64
CA TYR A 87 9.94 -13.57 -15.89
C TYR A 87 9.51 -14.62 -14.86
N ASP A 88 9.33 -15.88 -15.29
CA ASP A 88 8.91 -16.97 -14.41
C ASP A 88 9.96 -17.30 -13.34
N GLY A 89 11.24 -17.11 -13.65
CA GLY A 89 12.36 -17.27 -12.72
C GLY A 89 12.37 -16.16 -11.65
N LEU A 90 12.16 -14.92 -12.05
CA LEU A 90 12.06 -13.78 -11.13
C LEU A 90 10.90 -13.96 -10.15
N ILE A 91 9.73 -14.36 -10.65
CA ILE A 91 8.56 -14.62 -9.81
C ILE A 91 8.80 -15.79 -8.85
N LYS A 92 9.49 -16.85 -9.29
CA LYS A 92 9.87 -17.99 -8.41
C LYS A 92 10.88 -17.59 -7.35
N ALA A 93 11.89 -16.78 -7.71
CA ALA A 93 12.89 -16.27 -6.77
C ALA A 93 12.21 -15.40 -5.70
N PHE A 94 11.33 -14.51 -6.10
CA PHE A 94 10.55 -13.67 -5.19
C PHE A 94 9.69 -14.51 -4.23
N ARG A 95 9.08 -15.61 -4.69
CA ARG A 95 8.37 -16.57 -3.82
C ARG A 95 9.32 -17.27 -2.84
N GLY A 96 10.52 -17.63 -3.27
CA GLY A 96 11.52 -18.31 -2.44
C GLY A 96 12.04 -17.42 -1.31
N GLU A 97 12.27 -16.14 -1.59
CA GLU A 97 12.70 -15.16 -0.61
C GLU A 97 11.64 -14.89 0.46
N GLN A 98 10.36 -14.85 0.07
CA GLN A 98 9.24 -14.72 1.01
C GLN A 98 9.11 -15.93 1.94
N ALA A 99 9.30 -17.14 1.43
CA ALA A 99 9.25 -18.34 2.25
C ALA A 99 10.40 -18.39 3.28
N ALA A 100 11.58 -17.86 2.93
CA ALA A 100 12.73 -17.74 3.81
C ALA A 100 12.63 -16.56 4.80
N GLY A 101 11.89 -15.50 4.44
CA GLY A 101 11.70 -14.27 5.22
C GLY A 101 10.56 -14.33 6.24
N SER A 102 9.89 -15.47 6.38
CA SER A 102 8.68 -15.68 7.22
C SER A 102 8.82 -15.37 8.71
N ALA A 103 10.02 -15.01 9.21
CA ALA A 103 10.28 -14.64 10.60
C ALA A 103 10.39 -13.11 10.83
N ARG A 104 10.25 -12.28 9.78
CA ARG A 104 10.18 -10.82 9.96
C ARG A 104 8.75 -10.45 10.32
N ASP A 105 8.59 -9.65 11.36
CA ASP A 105 7.28 -9.09 11.76
C ASP A 105 6.59 -8.50 10.54
N LYS A 106 5.61 -9.24 9.99
CA LYS A 106 4.83 -8.79 8.85
C LYS A 106 4.01 -7.59 9.30
N LYS A 107 4.44 -6.40 8.92
CA LYS A 107 3.68 -5.17 9.16
C LYS A 107 2.47 -5.14 8.23
N GLN A 108 1.41 -5.79 8.65
CA GLN A 108 0.14 -5.79 7.95
C GLN A 108 -0.82 -4.81 8.62
N LEU A 109 -1.42 -3.95 7.81
CA LEU A 109 -2.45 -3.04 8.25
C LEU A 109 -3.76 -3.82 8.43
N GLU A 110 -4.43 -3.63 9.55
CA GLU A 110 -5.77 -4.15 9.75
C GLU A 110 -6.75 -3.48 8.77
N THR A 111 -7.80 -4.21 8.40
CA THR A 111 -8.80 -3.70 7.48
C THR A 111 -9.50 -2.48 8.07
N LEU A 112 -9.36 -1.34 7.43
CA LEU A 112 -10.11 -0.14 7.83
C LEU A 112 -11.57 -0.30 7.44
N ILE A 113 -12.46 0.01 8.40
CA ILE A 113 -13.90 0.01 8.17
C ILE A 113 -14.41 1.44 8.25
N TRP A 114 -15.02 1.92 7.17
CA TRP A 114 -15.71 3.20 7.11
C TRP A 114 -17.18 3.00 6.81
N GLU A 115 -18.05 3.49 7.67
CA GLU A 115 -19.50 3.31 7.56
C GLU A 115 -19.95 1.84 7.33
N GLY A 116 -19.23 0.91 7.98
CA GLY A 116 -19.50 -0.53 7.86
C GLY A 116 -18.95 -1.20 6.59
N GLN A 117 -18.24 -0.46 5.75
CA GLN A 117 -17.60 -0.99 4.54
C GLN A 117 -16.08 -1.05 4.68
N PRO A 118 -15.43 -2.13 4.19
CA PRO A 118 -13.98 -2.21 4.18
C PRO A 118 -13.41 -1.24 3.13
N VAL A 119 -12.48 -0.39 3.54
CA VAL A 119 -11.82 0.59 2.66
C VAL A 119 -10.39 0.16 2.41
N PRO A 120 -10.02 -0.14 1.15
CA PRO A 120 -8.63 -0.46 0.80
C PRO A 120 -7.77 0.80 0.79
N VAL A 121 -6.64 0.76 1.50
CA VAL A 121 -5.66 1.84 1.50
C VAL A 121 -4.64 1.58 0.40
N ARG A 122 -4.63 2.43 -0.62
CA ARG A 122 -3.78 2.28 -1.82
C ARG A 122 -2.55 3.20 -1.82
N ASN A 123 -2.49 4.16 -0.91
CA ASN A 123 -1.34 5.06 -0.83
C ASN A 123 -0.34 4.56 0.22
N PRO A 124 0.94 4.33 -0.16
CA PRO A 124 1.95 3.77 0.75
C PRO A 124 2.31 4.71 1.91
N GLU A 125 2.28 6.03 1.72
CA GLU A 125 2.55 6.99 2.80
C GLU A 125 1.45 6.94 3.86
N LEU A 126 0.19 6.83 3.43
CA LEU A 126 -0.94 6.68 4.34
C LEU A 126 -0.87 5.35 5.09
N VAL A 127 -0.48 4.25 4.42
CA VAL A 127 -0.25 2.95 5.08
C VAL A 127 0.81 3.06 6.17
N ASP A 128 1.93 3.74 5.92
CA ASP A 128 3.01 3.91 6.89
C ASP A 128 2.52 4.63 8.17
N VAL A 129 1.70 5.66 8.01
CA VAL A 129 1.16 6.40 9.15
C VAL A 129 0.11 5.59 9.92
N LEU A 130 -0.77 4.88 9.20
CA LEU A 130 -1.77 4.01 9.81
C LEU A 130 -1.14 2.84 10.58
N LEU A 131 -0.05 2.27 10.08
CA LEU A 131 0.72 1.25 10.80
C LEU A 131 1.33 1.79 12.10
N LYS A 132 1.79 3.05 12.11
CA LYS A 132 2.27 3.71 13.37
C LYS A 132 1.13 3.86 14.38
N ILE A 133 -0.07 4.23 13.94
CA ILE A 133 -1.25 4.33 14.79
C ILE A 133 -1.58 2.95 15.39
N GLN A 134 -1.69 1.93 14.54
CA GLN A 134 -1.97 0.55 14.96
C GLN A 134 -0.92 0.03 15.97
N GLU A 135 0.36 0.32 15.74
CA GLU A 135 1.43 -0.04 16.68
C GLU A 135 1.30 0.69 18.02
N ALA A 136 0.94 1.98 17.99
CA ALA A 136 0.75 2.78 19.19
C ALA A 136 -0.49 2.35 19.99
N GLU A 137 -1.59 2.00 19.31
CA GLU A 137 -2.80 1.42 19.91
C GLU A 137 -2.51 0.07 20.57
N GLY A 138 -1.74 -0.80 19.92
CA GLY A 138 -1.32 -2.08 20.46
C GLY A 138 -0.53 -1.93 21.78
N LYS A 139 0.26 -0.87 21.93
CA LYS A 139 1.00 -0.58 23.17
C LYS A 139 0.09 -0.15 24.34
N ILE A 140 -1.09 0.39 24.04
CA ILE A 140 -2.10 0.76 25.05
C ILE A 140 -2.96 -0.45 25.41
N ALA A 141 -3.34 -1.25 24.41
CA ALA A 141 -4.26 -2.37 24.55
C ALA A 141 -3.68 -3.57 25.32
N VAL A 142 -2.35 -3.66 25.49
CA VAL A 142 -1.74 -4.72 26.30
C VAL A 142 -2.12 -4.50 27.78
N PRO A 143 -2.99 -5.32 28.38
CA PRO A 143 -3.28 -5.27 29.81
C PRO A 143 -1.96 -5.49 30.52
N ARG A 144 -1.57 -4.54 31.37
CA ARG A 144 -0.43 -4.75 32.26
C ARG A 144 -0.85 -5.80 33.27
N ASP A 145 -0.47 -7.05 33.00
CA ASP A 145 -0.45 -8.09 34.03
C ASP A 145 0.60 -7.64 35.08
N THR A 146 0.15 -6.83 36.01
CA THR A 146 0.88 -6.54 37.24
C THR A 146 0.77 -7.79 38.09
N GLY A 147 1.56 -8.80 37.75
CA GLY A 147 1.94 -9.83 38.70
C GLY A 147 2.76 -9.21 39.83
N ASP A 148 2.12 -8.37 40.63
CA ASP A 148 2.62 -7.98 41.92
C ASP A 148 2.13 -9.01 42.94
N ASN A 149 2.93 -10.07 43.13
CA ASN A 149 2.88 -10.89 44.33
C ASN A 149 3.36 -9.99 45.48
N GLY A 150 2.42 -9.20 46.01
CA GLY A 150 2.63 -8.37 47.19
C GLY A 150 2.94 -9.22 48.41
N LYS A 151 4.22 -9.34 48.78
CA LYS A 151 4.59 -9.56 50.16
C LYS A 151 4.11 -8.37 51.01
N VAL A 152 3.17 -8.63 51.84
CA VAL A 152 2.71 -7.72 52.90
C VAL A 152 3.81 -7.65 53.93
N ASP A 153 4.60 -6.59 53.93
CA ASP A 153 5.39 -6.17 55.06
C ASP A 153 4.77 -4.91 55.65
N ASP A 154 4.28 -5.10 56.87
CA ASP A 154 3.73 -4.13 57.79
C ASP A 154 4.75 -3.01 58.11
N LYS A 155 4.58 -1.83 57.52
CA LYS A 155 4.85 -0.51 58.12
C LYS A 155 4.52 0.62 57.15
N GLY A 156 3.54 1.39 57.54
CA GLY A 156 2.97 2.47 56.74
C GLY A 156 3.95 3.53 56.26
N LYS A 157 3.94 3.72 54.90
CA LYS A 157 4.10 5.02 54.23
C LYS A 157 3.74 4.86 52.78
N LYS A 158 2.51 5.23 52.41
CA LYS A 158 2.07 5.33 51.03
C LYS A 158 2.89 6.41 50.34
N LYS A 159 3.94 6.02 49.61
CA LYS A 159 4.57 6.84 48.60
C LYS A 159 3.97 6.40 47.24
N GLY A 160 3.00 7.17 46.77
CA GLY A 160 2.38 6.95 45.47
C GLY A 160 3.44 6.95 44.38
N LYS A 161 3.74 5.79 43.82
CA LYS A 161 4.65 5.62 42.70
C LYS A 161 3.90 5.97 41.39
N GLY A 162 3.94 7.26 41.02
CA GLY A 162 3.40 7.78 39.78
C GLY A 162 4.14 7.37 38.48
N LEU A 163 4.67 6.13 38.41
CA LEU A 163 5.41 5.65 37.24
C LEU A 163 4.48 5.05 36.16
N GLY A 164 3.27 4.62 36.54
CA GLY A 164 2.26 4.08 35.61
C GLY A 164 1.61 5.15 34.71
N SER A 165 1.42 6.34 35.25
CA SER A 165 0.79 7.48 34.57
C SER A 165 1.64 8.04 33.40
N LYS A 166 2.96 8.20 33.61
CA LYS A 166 3.85 8.80 32.60
C LYS A 166 3.99 7.95 31.31
N LYS A 167 4.01 6.61 31.43
CA LYS A 167 4.06 5.72 30.25
C LYS A 167 2.73 5.68 29.50
N GLY A 168 1.61 5.81 30.19
CA GLY A 168 0.29 5.93 29.57
C GLY A 168 0.17 7.23 28.78
N VAL A 169 0.53 8.36 29.38
CA VAL A 169 0.50 9.67 28.70
C VAL A 169 1.37 9.66 27.44
N ALA A 170 2.61 9.16 27.53
CA ALA A 170 3.49 9.08 26.36
C ALA A 170 2.92 8.20 25.20
N ALA A 171 2.16 7.16 25.52
CA ALA A 171 1.51 6.34 24.50
C ALA A 171 0.34 7.08 23.83
N TYR A 172 -0.46 7.83 24.59
CA TYR A 172 -1.51 8.69 24.03
C TYR A 172 -0.94 9.83 23.19
N ASP A 173 0.15 10.48 23.65
CA ASP A 173 0.85 11.52 22.89
C ASP A 173 1.37 10.98 21.56
N ALA A 174 1.88 9.74 21.54
CA ALA A 174 2.33 9.08 20.32
C ALA A 174 1.17 8.84 19.32
N ILE A 175 -0.02 8.45 19.80
CA ILE A 175 -1.20 8.30 18.95
C ILE A 175 -1.66 9.65 18.40
N LEU A 176 -1.74 10.68 19.23
CA LEU A 176 -2.14 12.01 18.80
C LEU A 176 -1.20 12.57 17.72
N LEU A 177 0.12 12.38 17.91
CA LEU A 177 1.10 12.77 16.90
C LEU A 177 0.91 12.00 15.60
N ALA A 178 0.74 10.68 15.67
CA ALA A 178 0.51 9.85 14.49
C ALA A 178 -0.81 10.19 13.76
N LEU A 179 -1.88 10.55 14.49
CA LEU A 179 -3.13 11.03 13.89
C LEU A 179 -2.95 12.37 13.20
N SER A 180 -2.17 13.29 13.79
CA SER A 180 -1.84 14.58 13.15
C SER A 180 -1.03 14.36 11.86
N ASP A 181 -0.04 13.47 11.88
CA ASP A 181 0.72 13.10 10.68
C ASP A 181 -0.20 12.50 9.61
N ALA A 182 -1.18 11.67 10.00
CA ALA A 182 -2.15 11.08 9.07
C ALA A 182 -3.06 12.14 8.42
N GLU A 183 -3.52 13.11 9.21
CA GLU A 183 -4.31 14.24 8.71
C GLU A 183 -3.51 15.07 7.68
N ASP A 184 -2.25 15.35 7.96
CA ASP A 184 -1.38 16.10 7.06
C ASP A 184 -1.11 15.36 5.75
N VAL A 185 -0.87 14.04 5.80
CA VAL A 185 -0.71 13.19 4.61
C VAL A 185 -2.02 13.16 3.81
N ALA A 186 -3.16 12.93 4.46
CA ALA A 186 -4.46 12.91 3.79
C ALA A 186 -4.79 14.26 3.12
N ARG A 187 -4.48 15.38 3.78
CA ARG A 187 -4.66 16.74 3.23
C ARG A 187 -3.81 16.94 1.98
N LYS A 188 -2.54 16.58 2.00
CA LYS A 188 -1.63 16.66 0.84
C LYS A 188 -2.12 15.83 -0.34
N LEU A 189 -2.61 14.61 -0.07
CA LEU A 189 -3.17 13.75 -1.10
C LEU A 189 -4.43 14.34 -1.74
N LEU A 190 -5.30 14.93 -0.93
CA LEU A 190 -6.51 15.60 -1.41
C LEU A 190 -6.17 16.82 -2.28
N GLU A 191 -5.23 17.64 -1.85
CA GLU A 191 -4.74 18.80 -2.61
C GLU A 191 -4.13 18.36 -3.95
N ALA A 192 -3.31 17.30 -3.97
CA ALA A 192 -2.74 16.76 -5.19
C ALA A 192 -3.81 16.26 -6.16
N GLN A 193 -4.87 15.62 -5.68
CA GLN A 193 -5.99 15.19 -6.52
C GLN A 193 -6.79 16.39 -7.07
N GLN A 194 -7.03 17.42 -6.28
CA GLN A 194 -7.74 18.63 -6.74
C GLN A 194 -6.96 19.35 -7.84
N VAL A 195 -5.64 19.47 -7.73
CA VAL A 195 -4.80 20.06 -8.77
C VAL A 195 -4.87 19.24 -10.07
N CYS A 196 -4.86 17.93 -9.98
CA CYS A 196 -4.98 17.05 -11.15
C CYS A 196 -6.33 17.23 -11.87
N TRP A 197 -7.45 17.35 -11.13
CA TRP A 197 -8.77 17.65 -11.68
C TRP A 197 -8.83 19.02 -12.38
N LEU A 198 -8.28 20.06 -11.78
CA LEU A 198 -8.27 21.40 -12.33
C LEU A 198 -7.41 21.49 -13.61
N THR A 199 -6.29 20.79 -13.67
CA THR A 199 -5.46 20.74 -14.88
C THR A 199 -6.14 19.97 -16.01
N PHE A 200 -6.86 18.89 -15.70
CA PHE A 200 -7.61 18.13 -16.71
C PHE A 200 -8.76 18.96 -17.32
N TYR A 201 -9.51 19.71 -16.48
CA TYR A 201 -10.59 20.58 -16.97
C TYR A 201 -10.10 21.81 -17.75
N ARG A 202 -8.82 22.18 -17.62
CA ARG A 202 -8.26 23.33 -18.33
C ARG A 202 -7.68 22.97 -19.71
N LEU A 203 -7.49 21.68 -19.98
CA LEU A 203 -6.94 21.13 -21.23
C LEU A 203 -8.01 20.53 -22.15
N CYS A 204 -9.25 20.37 -21.68
CA CYS A 204 -10.44 20.06 -22.47
C CYS A 204 -11.27 21.32 -22.76
#